data_f59eaa256ffb5a22b342e318896f0dc9
#
_entry.id   f59eaa256ffb5a22b342e318896f0dc9
#
_cell.length_a   1.000
_cell.length_b   1.000
_cell.length_c   1.000
_cell.angle_alpha   90.00
_cell.angle_beta   90.00
_cell.angle_gamma   90.00
#
_symmetry.space_group_name_H-M   'P 1'
#
loop_
_entity.id
_entity.type
_entity.pdbx_description
1 polymer ?
#
loop_
_entity_poly.entity_id
_entity_poly.type
_entity_poly.pdbx_seq_one_letter_code
_entity_poly.pdbx_strand_id
1 'polypeptide(L)'
;HWYMSVSMTKDTVFSAFLLLQLVSLADLLWEDRNAWRPGIRDLLFALGTVGMILFRNNGKYAMIVLLAFTFLTFCFGKKARKLWGRLLVVCGAAFCVGLFVLSAVFSATHAEQGDRREMLSMPIQQLSRCMIYHGGVSVLAEDDNTMDAADKALINDFILDEAYRDYDPGIADPVKRHTNTYVARYRSGEFIRVYLHLLTQYPGDMINAALATNAGFLSPFDTTHADVNRVEGRAGLSYVQTRWEEDTLNDRGIYKD
;
A
#
# COMPACT_ATOMS: atom_id res chain seq x y z
N HIS A 1 -19.76 1.82 4.46
CA HIS A 1 -19.01 0.73 3.79
C HIS A 1 -19.80 0.07 2.64
N TRP A 2 -21.13 -0.02 2.68
CA TRP A 2 -21.91 -0.63 1.59
C TRP A 2 -21.82 0.20 0.27
N TYR A 3 -21.63 1.50 0.33
CA TYR A 3 -21.39 2.35 -0.82
C TYR A 3 -20.15 1.94 -1.61
N MET A 4 -19.08 1.54 -0.92
CA MET A 4 -17.85 1.05 -1.54
C MET A 4 -18.04 -0.31 -2.23
N SER A 5 -18.93 -1.17 -1.72
CA SER A 5 -19.20 -2.47 -2.32
C SER A 5 -20.07 -2.38 -3.59
N VAL A 6 -20.81 -1.29 -3.77
CA VAL A 6 -21.61 -1.01 -4.97
C VAL A 6 -20.81 -0.24 -6.03
N SER A 7 -19.77 0.51 -5.61
CA SER A 7 -18.87 1.15 -6.57
C SER A 7 -17.99 0.09 -7.24
N MET A 8 -18.15 -0.13 -8.54
CA MET A 8 -17.29 -1.02 -9.34
C MET A 8 -15.89 -0.45 -9.49
N THR A 9 -15.18 -0.29 -8.39
CA THR A 9 -13.78 0.09 -8.41
C THR A 9 -12.92 -1.17 -8.56
N LYS A 10 -11.72 -1.01 -9.14
CA LYS A 10 -10.72 -2.09 -9.22
C LYS A 10 -10.45 -2.76 -7.87
N ASP A 11 -10.60 -2.01 -6.77
CA ASP A 11 -10.33 -2.48 -5.40
C ASP A 11 -11.45 -3.38 -4.87
N THR A 12 -12.71 -3.11 -5.23
CA THR A 12 -13.85 -3.98 -4.90
C THR A 12 -13.72 -5.33 -5.60
N VAL A 13 -13.36 -5.31 -6.89
CA VAL A 13 -13.17 -6.53 -7.67
C VAL A 13 -11.97 -7.33 -7.16
N PHE A 14 -10.85 -6.65 -6.85
CA PHE A 14 -9.69 -7.25 -6.21
C PHE A 14 -10.06 -7.93 -4.88
N SER A 15 -10.84 -7.26 -4.03
CA SER A 15 -11.26 -7.79 -2.73
C SER A 15 -12.14 -9.04 -2.87
N ALA A 16 -13.01 -9.09 -3.88
CA ALA A 16 -13.82 -10.27 -4.17
C ALA A 16 -12.95 -11.48 -4.57
N PHE A 17 -11.94 -11.28 -5.44
CA PHE A 17 -11.01 -12.33 -5.83
C PHE A 17 -10.07 -12.75 -4.68
N LEU A 18 -9.64 -11.80 -3.85
CA LEU A 18 -8.87 -12.11 -2.64
C LEU A 18 -9.69 -12.97 -1.67
N LEU A 19 -10.97 -12.63 -1.45
CA LEU A 19 -11.84 -13.43 -0.60
C LEU A 19 -12.05 -14.83 -1.18
N LEU A 20 -12.29 -14.94 -2.49
CA LEU A 20 -12.42 -16.23 -3.17
C LEU A 20 -11.16 -17.08 -2.98
N GLN A 21 -9.96 -16.47 -3.12
CA GLN A 21 -8.68 -17.14 -2.92
C GLN A 21 -8.52 -17.61 -1.47
N LEU A 22 -8.82 -16.76 -0.49
CA LEU A 22 -8.69 -17.10 0.93
C LEU A 22 -9.63 -18.22 1.35
N VAL A 23 -10.89 -18.18 0.90
CA VAL A 23 -11.86 -19.25 1.19
C VAL A 23 -11.40 -20.56 0.55
N SER A 24 -10.98 -20.52 -0.72
CA SER A 24 -10.48 -21.72 -1.41
C SER A 24 -9.20 -22.27 -0.76
N LEU A 25 -8.32 -21.39 -0.27
CA LEU A 25 -7.11 -21.79 0.48
C LEU A 25 -7.48 -22.46 1.80
N ALA A 26 -8.46 -21.91 2.53
CA ALA A 26 -8.95 -22.52 3.77
C ALA A 26 -9.53 -23.92 3.51
N ASP A 27 -10.33 -24.07 2.46
CA ASP A 27 -10.87 -25.37 2.05
C ASP A 27 -9.76 -26.37 1.69
N LEU A 28 -8.73 -25.93 0.95
CA LEU A 28 -7.58 -26.78 0.61
C LEU A 28 -6.76 -27.22 1.85
N LEU A 29 -6.68 -26.35 2.88
CA LEU A 29 -6.00 -26.65 4.13
C LEU A 29 -6.83 -27.62 5.01
N TRP A 30 -8.15 -27.60 4.91
CA TRP A 30 -9.07 -28.41 5.72
C TRP A 30 -9.34 -29.80 5.11
N GLU A 31 -8.99 -29.97 3.83
CA GLU A 31 -9.25 -31.23 3.12
C GLU A 31 -8.42 -32.41 3.70
N ASP A 32 -9.03 -33.60 3.68
CA ASP A 32 -8.39 -34.81 4.17
C ASP A 32 -7.13 -35.14 3.35
N ARG A 33 -6.00 -35.30 4.04
CA ARG A 33 -4.63 -35.30 3.50
C ARG A 33 -4.30 -36.47 2.56
N ASN A 34 -5.20 -37.45 2.42
CA ASN A 34 -4.90 -38.73 1.79
C ASN A 34 -5.33 -38.88 0.32
N ALA A 35 -6.18 -38.00 -0.18
CA ALA A 35 -6.69 -38.10 -1.55
C ALA A 35 -6.45 -36.80 -2.35
N TRP A 36 -5.27 -36.67 -2.93
CA TRP A 36 -5.08 -35.58 -3.89
C TRP A 36 -5.80 -35.91 -5.19
N ARG A 37 -6.95 -35.27 -5.41
CA ARG A 37 -7.57 -35.16 -6.73
C ARG A 37 -7.69 -33.67 -7.06
N PRO A 38 -7.13 -33.20 -8.21
CA PRO A 38 -7.40 -31.87 -8.70
C PRO A 38 -8.91 -31.67 -8.78
N GLY A 39 -9.42 -30.62 -8.22
CA GLY A 39 -10.85 -30.39 -8.12
C GLY A 39 -11.25 -28.94 -8.29
N ILE A 40 -12.54 -28.70 -8.12
CA ILE A 40 -13.14 -27.36 -8.25
C ILE A 40 -12.47 -26.36 -7.30
N ARG A 41 -11.97 -26.78 -6.14
CA ARG A 41 -11.30 -25.91 -5.15
C ARG A 41 -9.98 -25.38 -5.66
N ASP A 42 -9.17 -26.24 -6.32
CA ASP A 42 -7.89 -25.81 -6.94
C ASP A 42 -8.18 -24.82 -8.07
N LEU A 43 -9.27 -25.03 -8.83
CA LEU A 43 -9.70 -24.11 -9.88
C LEU A 43 -10.17 -22.77 -9.30
N LEU A 44 -10.97 -22.79 -8.24
CA LEU A 44 -11.43 -21.55 -7.57
C LEU A 44 -10.26 -20.77 -6.95
N PHE A 45 -9.29 -21.47 -6.36
CA PHE A 45 -8.06 -20.86 -5.87
C PHE A 45 -7.28 -20.20 -7.01
N ALA A 46 -7.12 -20.92 -8.15
CA ALA A 46 -6.43 -20.38 -9.32
C ALA A 46 -7.16 -19.17 -9.90
N LEU A 47 -8.50 -19.23 -10.00
CA LEU A 47 -9.32 -18.11 -10.46
C LEU A 47 -9.19 -16.89 -9.55
N GLY A 48 -9.26 -17.09 -8.24
CA GLY A 48 -9.03 -16.03 -7.24
C GLY A 48 -7.65 -15.40 -7.40
N THR A 49 -6.62 -16.23 -7.57
CA THR A 49 -5.22 -15.76 -7.79
C THR A 49 -5.08 -14.95 -9.07
N VAL A 50 -5.60 -15.45 -10.19
CA VAL A 50 -5.54 -14.76 -11.49
C VAL A 50 -6.27 -13.42 -11.40
N GLY A 51 -7.50 -13.41 -10.87
CA GLY A 51 -8.25 -12.17 -10.69
C GLY A 51 -7.53 -11.16 -9.81
N MET A 52 -6.99 -11.59 -8.66
CA MET A 52 -6.23 -10.74 -7.77
C MET A 52 -5.01 -10.09 -8.44
N ILE A 53 -4.27 -10.86 -9.26
CA ILE A 53 -3.10 -10.37 -10.00
C ILE A 53 -3.50 -9.38 -11.10
N LEU A 54 -4.63 -9.64 -11.79
CA LEU A 54 -5.11 -8.79 -12.89
C LEU A 54 -5.59 -7.41 -12.40
N PHE A 55 -6.33 -7.38 -11.30
CA PHE A 55 -6.97 -6.14 -10.85
C PHE A 55 -6.07 -5.26 -9.97
N ARG A 56 -5.00 -5.82 -9.38
CA ARG A 56 -4.09 -5.02 -8.57
C ARG A 56 -2.64 -5.55 -8.61
N ASN A 57 -1.70 -4.66 -8.86
CA ASN A 57 -0.26 -4.98 -8.85
C ASN A 57 0.21 -5.64 -7.55
N ASN A 58 -0.41 -5.29 -6.42
CA ASN A 58 -0.08 -5.86 -5.11
C ASN A 58 -0.43 -7.35 -5.00
N GLY A 59 -1.34 -7.86 -5.83
CA GLY A 59 -1.72 -9.27 -5.83
C GLY A 59 -0.54 -10.22 -6.10
N LYS A 60 0.37 -9.84 -7.00
CA LYS A 60 1.59 -10.63 -7.28
C LYS A 60 2.52 -10.72 -6.07
N TYR A 61 2.66 -9.64 -5.29
CA TYR A 61 3.51 -9.64 -4.09
C TYR A 61 2.91 -10.49 -2.97
N ALA A 62 1.59 -10.43 -2.78
CA ALA A 62 0.88 -11.31 -1.86
C ALA A 62 1.11 -12.78 -2.21
N MET A 63 1.07 -13.14 -3.51
CA MET A 63 1.35 -14.49 -3.97
C MET A 63 2.81 -14.90 -3.75
N ILE A 64 3.78 -14.01 -3.92
CA ILE A 64 5.20 -14.29 -3.63
C ILE A 64 5.37 -14.62 -2.13
N VAL A 65 4.74 -13.84 -1.24
CA VAL A 65 4.78 -14.10 0.21
C VAL A 65 4.13 -15.45 0.52
N LEU A 66 2.97 -15.76 -0.07
CA LEU A 66 2.29 -17.04 0.12
C LEU A 66 3.15 -18.22 -0.38
N LEU A 67 3.80 -18.09 -1.55
CA LEU A 67 4.73 -19.08 -2.09
C LEU A 67 5.94 -19.28 -1.19
N ALA A 68 6.55 -18.21 -0.69
CA ALA A 68 7.66 -18.30 0.25
C ALA A 68 7.24 -19.02 1.54
N PHE A 69 6.08 -18.67 2.09
CA PHE A 69 5.54 -19.32 3.28
C PHE A 69 5.26 -20.82 3.05
N THR A 70 4.60 -21.17 1.93
CA THR A 70 4.31 -22.58 1.60
C THR A 70 5.60 -23.38 1.32
N PHE A 71 6.61 -22.77 0.73
CA PHE A 71 7.92 -23.38 0.52
C PHE A 71 8.65 -23.65 1.85
N LEU A 72 8.70 -22.65 2.74
CA LEU A 72 9.32 -22.81 4.06
C LEU A 72 8.63 -23.90 4.87
N THR A 73 7.29 -23.89 4.87
CA THR A 73 6.53 -24.92 5.59
C THR A 73 6.69 -26.32 4.97
N PHE A 74 6.86 -26.42 3.65
CA PHE A 74 7.21 -27.67 2.97
C PHE A 74 8.60 -28.17 3.39
N CYS A 75 9.59 -27.28 3.49
CA CYS A 75 10.95 -27.66 3.88
C CYS A 75 11.04 -28.10 5.34
N PHE A 76 10.40 -27.38 6.25
CA PHE A 76 10.53 -27.60 7.70
C PHE A 76 9.39 -28.41 8.33
N GLY A 77 8.23 -28.49 7.69
CA GLY A 77 7.02 -29.13 8.19
C GLY A 77 6.96 -30.64 7.95
N LYS A 78 7.69 -31.44 8.72
CA LYS A 78 7.80 -32.90 8.52
C LYS A 78 6.45 -33.65 8.53
N LYS A 79 5.49 -33.24 9.37
CA LYS A 79 4.21 -33.96 9.57
C LYS A 79 3.17 -33.75 8.46
N ALA A 80 3.26 -32.68 7.70
CA ALA A 80 2.26 -32.29 6.68
C ALA A 80 2.87 -32.08 5.30
N ARG A 81 4.01 -32.70 5.01
CA ARG A 81 4.80 -32.45 3.81
C ARG A 81 4.02 -32.67 2.50
N LYS A 82 3.13 -33.67 2.46
CA LYS A 82 2.27 -33.91 1.28
C LYS A 82 1.31 -32.75 1.01
N LEU A 83 0.67 -32.22 2.07
CA LEU A 83 -0.24 -31.08 1.97
C LEU A 83 0.50 -29.81 1.48
N TRP A 84 1.63 -29.49 2.11
CA TRP A 84 2.42 -28.31 1.73
C TRP A 84 3.04 -28.43 0.35
N GLY A 85 3.44 -29.65 -0.06
CA GLY A 85 3.89 -29.90 -1.44
C GLY A 85 2.78 -29.68 -2.47
N ARG A 86 1.55 -30.16 -2.18
CA ARG A 86 0.37 -29.87 -3.04
C ARG A 86 0.10 -28.37 -3.13
N LEU A 87 0.03 -27.68 -1.98
CA LEU A 87 -0.21 -26.25 -1.93
C LEU A 87 0.86 -25.48 -2.68
N LEU A 88 2.13 -25.86 -2.56
CA LEU A 88 3.22 -25.23 -3.30
C LEU A 88 3.04 -25.38 -4.83
N VAL A 89 2.63 -26.55 -5.29
CA VAL A 89 2.36 -26.81 -6.73
C VAL A 89 1.16 -25.99 -7.20
N VAL A 90 0.05 -26.00 -6.44
CA VAL A 90 -1.18 -25.26 -6.80
C VAL A 90 -0.92 -23.75 -6.79
N CYS A 91 -0.28 -23.22 -5.73
CA CYS A 91 0.09 -21.81 -5.64
C CYS A 91 1.05 -21.40 -6.77
N GLY A 92 2.07 -22.22 -7.05
CA GLY A 92 3.04 -21.96 -8.12
C GLY A 92 2.39 -21.95 -9.50
N ALA A 93 1.56 -22.97 -9.80
CA ALA A 93 0.85 -23.04 -11.05
C ALA A 93 -0.13 -21.86 -11.24
N ALA A 94 -0.94 -21.54 -10.20
CA ALA A 94 -1.86 -20.42 -10.24
C ALA A 94 -1.12 -19.08 -10.42
N PHE A 95 0.02 -18.90 -9.78
CA PHE A 95 0.86 -17.71 -9.93
C PHE A 95 1.41 -17.58 -11.35
N CYS A 96 1.96 -18.65 -11.92
CA CYS A 96 2.46 -18.67 -13.29
C CYS A 96 1.34 -18.36 -14.30
N VAL A 97 0.17 -18.99 -14.14
CA VAL A 97 -1.01 -18.69 -14.98
C VAL A 97 -1.43 -17.23 -14.83
N GLY A 98 -1.47 -16.69 -13.60
CA GLY A 98 -1.81 -15.30 -13.35
C GLY A 98 -0.85 -14.33 -14.04
N LEU A 99 0.46 -14.58 -13.98
CA LEU A 99 1.45 -13.75 -14.67
C LEU A 99 1.34 -13.87 -16.20
N PHE A 100 1.09 -15.09 -16.71
CA PHE A 100 0.87 -15.30 -18.14
C PHE A 100 -0.36 -14.56 -18.65
N VAL A 101 -1.50 -14.67 -17.96
CA VAL A 101 -2.73 -13.97 -18.32
C VAL A 101 -2.54 -12.46 -18.23
N LEU A 102 -1.87 -11.96 -17.18
CA LEU A 102 -1.53 -10.53 -17.06
C LEU A 102 -0.71 -10.05 -18.28
N SER A 103 0.34 -10.78 -18.65
CA SER A 103 1.17 -10.47 -19.80
C SER A 103 0.38 -10.49 -21.10
N ALA A 104 -0.49 -11.49 -21.29
CA ALA A 104 -1.35 -11.60 -22.47
C ALA A 104 -2.34 -10.44 -22.58
N VAL A 105 -2.95 -10.03 -21.45
CA VAL A 105 -3.86 -8.88 -21.42
C VAL A 105 -3.13 -7.58 -21.77
N PHE A 106 -1.96 -7.31 -21.18
CA PHE A 106 -1.15 -6.14 -21.53
C PHE A 106 -0.75 -6.12 -23.01
N SER A 107 -0.34 -7.28 -23.54
CA SER A 107 0.01 -7.40 -24.97
C SER A 107 -1.18 -7.16 -25.89
N ALA A 108 -2.37 -7.69 -25.54
CA ALA A 108 -3.58 -7.57 -26.36
C ALA A 108 -4.21 -6.17 -26.30
N THR A 109 -4.12 -5.51 -25.14
CA THR A 109 -4.75 -4.20 -24.94
C THR A 109 -3.82 -3.02 -25.18
N HIS A 110 -2.52 -3.29 -25.40
CA HIS A 110 -1.47 -2.26 -25.46
C HIS A 110 -1.50 -1.31 -24.24
N ALA A 111 -2.01 -1.79 -23.11
CA ALA A 111 -2.08 -0.99 -21.90
C ALA A 111 -0.69 -0.75 -21.31
N GLU A 112 -0.43 0.48 -20.94
CA GLU A 112 0.80 0.81 -20.22
C GLU A 112 0.72 0.32 -18.77
N GLN A 113 1.83 -0.19 -18.26
CA GLN A 113 1.92 -0.52 -16.83
C GLN A 113 1.75 0.76 -16.02
N GLY A 114 0.93 0.68 -14.97
CA GLY A 114 0.71 1.80 -14.06
C GLY A 114 2.03 2.37 -13.52
N ASP A 115 2.04 3.68 -13.29
CA ASP A 115 3.22 4.42 -12.86
C ASP A 115 3.82 3.81 -11.58
N ARG A 116 5.14 3.72 -11.54
CA ARG A 116 5.91 3.28 -10.35
C ARG A 116 5.67 4.15 -9.11
N ARG A 117 5.13 5.35 -9.29
CA ARG A 117 4.69 6.24 -8.21
C ARG A 117 3.81 5.54 -7.19
N GLU A 118 2.95 4.62 -7.64
CA GLU A 118 2.06 3.86 -6.76
C GLU A 118 2.82 2.99 -5.76
N MET A 119 3.96 2.42 -6.17
CA MET A 119 4.80 1.61 -5.30
C MET A 119 5.53 2.42 -4.24
N LEU A 120 5.76 3.70 -4.52
CA LEU A 120 6.50 4.62 -3.66
C LEU A 120 5.58 5.47 -2.77
N SER A 121 4.25 5.27 -2.83
CA SER A 121 3.27 6.09 -2.09
C SER A 121 3.62 6.23 -0.62
N MET A 122 3.83 5.13 0.08
CA MET A 122 4.17 5.14 1.51
C MET A 122 5.56 5.73 1.78
N PRO A 123 6.64 5.28 1.11
CA PRO A 123 7.95 5.88 1.27
C PRO A 123 7.98 7.40 1.02
N ILE A 124 7.26 7.88 0.01
CA ILE A 124 7.21 9.31 -0.31
C ILE A 124 6.50 10.10 0.80
N GLN A 125 5.38 9.59 1.31
CA GLN A 125 4.68 10.19 2.45
C GLN A 125 5.59 10.29 3.68
N GLN A 126 6.33 9.24 3.98
CA GLN A 126 7.25 9.19 5.11
C GLN A 126 8.40 10.17 4.95
N LEU A 127 9.05 10.22 3.78
CA LEU A 127 10.11 11.16 3.48
C LEU A 127 9.62 12.62 3.53
N SER A 128 8.43 12.89 2.96
CA SER A 128 7.84 14.24 2.98
C SER A 128 7.55 14.69 4.41
N ARG A 129 7.06 13.80 5.26
CA ARG A 129 6.87 14.10 6.67
C ARG A 129 8.19 14.46 7.35
N CYS A 130 9.24 13.67 7.17
CA CYS A 130 10.55 13.98 7.72
C CYS A 130 11.09 15.33 7.22
N MET A 131 10.89 15.66 5.94
CA MET A 131 11.30 16.96 5.40
C MET A 131 10.52 18.12 6.02
N ILE A 132 9.22 17.97 6.25
CA ILE A 132 8.37 18.98 6.88
C ILE A 132 8.82 19.24 8.32
N TYR A 133 9.15 18.20 9.08
CA TYR A 133 9.43 18.33 10.51
C TYR A 133 10.90 18.56 10.85
N HIS A 134 11.83 18.11 10.01
CA HIS A 134 13.27 18.14 10.28
C HIS A 134 14.07 18.78 9.16
N GLY A 135 13.46 19.01 8.00
CA GLY A 135 14.10 19.53 6.81
C GLY A 135 14.13 21.05 6.70
N GLY A 136 13.35 21.77 7.52
CA GLY A 136 13.24 23.22 7.46
C GLY A 136 12.48 23.70 6.21
N VAL A 137 11.58 22.87 5.65
CA VAL A 137 10.77 23.22 4.46
C VAL A 137 9.33 23.66 4.81
N SER A 138 8.93 23.54 6.07
CA SER A 138 7.60 23.96 6.52
C SER A 138 7.55 25.47 6.73
N VAL A 139 6.35 26.02 6.53
CA VAL A 139 6.02 27.43 6.82
C VAL A 139 5.77 27.61 8.32
N LEU A 140 5.82 26.55 9.10
CA LEU A 140 5.50 26.54 10.52
C LEU A 140 6.73 26.83 11.37
N ALA A 141 6.55 27.70 12.35
CA ALA A 141 7.61 28.26 13.19
C ALA A 141 8.36 27.27 14.13
N GLU A 142 8.00 25.99 14.10
CA GLU A 142 8.55 24.95 14.96
C GLU A 142 9.48 23.97 14.22
N ASP A 143 10.01 24.40 13.09
CA ASP A 143 10.89 23.55 12.28
C ASP A 143 12.23 23.34 12.95
N ASP A 144 12.47 22.15 13.41
CA ASP A 144 13.80 21.66 13.74
C ASP A 144 14.59 21.37 12.46
N ASN A 145 15.38 22.31 12.02
CA ASN A 145 16.30 22.12 10.89
C ASN A 145 17.45 21.18 11.28
N THR A 146 17.12 19.97 11.71
CA THR A 146 18.06 18.98 12.27
C THR A 146 18.55 17.95 11.25
N MET A 147 17.89 17.89 10.07
CA MET A 147 18.26 16.94 9.01
C MET A 147 19.54 17.36 8.30
N ASP A 148 20.39 16.40 7.98
CA ASP A 148 21.63 16.62 7.23
C ASP A 148 21.39 17.25 5.86
N ALA A 149 22.21 18.22 5.47
CA ALA A 149 22.09 18.91 4.19
C ALA A 149 22.23 17.96 2.99
N ALA A 150 23.01 16.90 3.11
CA ALA A 150 23.16 15.88 2.07
C ALA A 150 21.86 15.07 1.86
N ASP A 151 21.18 14.70 2.95
CA ASP A 151 19.92 13.99 2.87
C ASP A 151 18.80 14.87 2.30
N LYS A 152 18.76 16.15 2.71
CA LYS A 152 17.81 17.13 2.12
C LYS A 152 17.99 17.28 0.62
N ALA A 153 19.23 17.49 0.17
CA ALA A 153 19.52 17.63 -1.24
C ALA A 153 19.11 16.39 -2.02
N LEU A 154 19.37 15.20 -1.45
CA LEU A 154 19.01 13.95 -2.09
C LEU A 154 17.48 13.73 -2.13
N ILE A 155 16.76 14.07 -1.08
CA ILE A 155 15.30 13.97 -1.05
C ILE A 155 14.68 14.95 -2.05
N ASN A 156 15.19 16.19 -2.14
CA ASN A 156 14.70 17.19 -3.09
C ASN A 156 14.94 16.80 -4.57
N ASP A 157 15.90 15.94 -4.86
CA ASP A 157 16.03 15.33 -6.20
C ASP A 157 14.86 14.38 -6.53
N PHE A 158 14.30 13.72 -5.52
CA PHE A 158 13.18 12.78 -5.68
C PHE A 158 11.81 13.42 -5.53
N ILE A 159 11.68 14.38 -4.62
CA ILE A 159 10.42 15.01 -4.22
C ILE A 159 10.58 16.52 -4.42
N LEU A 160 9.74 17.11 -5.27
CA LEU A 160 9.77 18.54 -5.53
C LEU A 160 9.20 19.33 -4.35
N ASP A 161 9.63 20.58 -4.17
CA ASP A 161 9.24 21.45 -3.05
C ASP A 161 7.71 21.67 -2.95
N GLU A 162 7.01 21.63 -4.06
CA GLU A 162 5.54 21.76 -4.10
C GLU A 162 4.85 20.62 -3.33
N ALA A 163 5.49 19.44 -3.28
CA ALA A 163 4.95 18.28 -2.56
C ALA A 163 4.75 18.57 -1.07
N TYR A 164 5.61 19.36 -0.49
CA TYR A 164 5.53 19.67 0.96
C TYR A 164 4.40 20.63 1.29
N ARG A 165 4.00 21.49 0.33
CA ARG A 165 2.84 22.37 0.46
C ARG A 165 1.53 21.63 0.35
N ASP A 166 1.52 20.59 -0.50
CA ASP A 166 0.34 19.77 -0.78
C ASP A 166 0.27 18.53 0.12
N TYR A 167 1.15 18.44 1.13
CA TYR A 167 1.22 17.28 2.00
C TYR A 167 -0.07 17.11 2.82
N ASP A 168 -0.71 15.96 2.64
CA ASP A 168 -1.85 15.51 3.43
C ASP A 168 -1.47 14.19 4.11
N PRO A 169 -1.50 14.11 5.45
CA PRO A 169 -1.12 12.89 6.16
C PRO A 169 -1.97 11.66 5.84
N GLY A 170 -3.25 11.86 5.49
CA GLY A 170 -4.18 10.78 5.16
C GLY A 170 -4.15 10.36 3.69
N ILE A 171 -3.61 11.20 2.79
CA ILE A 171 -3.70 11.01 1.35
C ILE A 171 -2.34 11.17 0.70
N ALA A 172 -1.82 10.10 0.09
CA ALA A 172 -0.52 10.13 -0.57
C ALA A 172 -0.54 10.76 -1.98
N ASP A 173 -1.70 10.92 -2.59
CA ASP A 173 -1.83 11.35 -3.98
C ASP A 173 -1.31 12.77 -4.27
N PRO A 174 -1.51 13.77 -3.41
CA PRO A 174 -0.95 15.10 -3.64
C PRO A 174 0.59 15.06 -3.73
N VAL A 175 1.25 14.41 -2.79
CA VAL A 175 2.71 14.30 -2.76
C VAL A 175 3.25 13.49 -3.93
N LYS A 176 2.58 12.41 -4.32
CA LYS A 176 2.97 11.59 -5.47
C LYS A 176 3.02 12.37 -6.79
N ARG A 177 2.16 13.37 -6.96
CA ARG A 177 2.15 14.19 -8.19
C ARG A 177 3.46 14.92 -8.41
N HIS A 178 4.11 15.32 -7.32
CA HIS A 178 5.36 16.08 -7.32
C HIS A 178 6.61 15.22 -7.16
N THR A 179 6.50 13.90 -7.42
CA THR A 179 7.64 12.98 -7.35
C THR A 179 8.31 12.82 -8.69
N ASN A 180 9.62 12.99 -8.71
CA ASN A 180 10.44 12.76 -9.89
C ASN A 180 10.68 11.25 -10.10
N THR A 181 9.78 10.62 -10.84
CA THR A 181 9.83 9.17 -11.11
C THR A 181 11.04 8.75 -11.94
N TYR A 182 11.58 9.63 -12.76
CA TYR A 182 12.79 9.36 -13.53
C TYR A 182 13.99 9.16 -12.58
N VAL A 183 14.21 10.09 -11.65
CA VAL A 183 15.29 10.00 -10.67
C VAL A 183 15.10 8.79 -9.78
N ALA A 184 13.87 8.54 -9.29
CA ALA A 184 13.57 7.36 -8.47
C ALA A 184 13.86 6.05 -9.20
N ARG A 185 13.71 6.02 -10.53
CA ARG A 185 14.02 4.83 -11.35
C ARG A 185 15.52 4.56 -11.49
N TYR A 186 16.30 5.61 -11.77
CA TYR A 186 17.72 5.45 -12.10
C TYR A 186 18.64 5.55 -10.88
N ARG A 187 18.18 6.18 -9.80
CA ARG A 187 18.92 6.32 -8.54
C ARG A 187 18.23 5.59 -7.37
N SER A 188 17.60 4.46 -7.66
CA SER A 188 16.84 3.69 -6.64
C SER A 188 17.70 3.26 -5.44
N GLY A 189 18.99 3.00 -5.64
CA GLY A 189 19.91 2.67 -4.54
C GLY A 189 20.13 3.84 -3.57
N GLU A 190 20.21 5.06 -4.08
CA GLU A 190 20.33 6.27 -3.26
C GLU A 190 19.03 6.57 -2.53
N PHE A 191 17.88 6.38 -3.20
CA PHE A 191 16.56 6.49 -2.57
C PHE A 191 16.43 5.53 -1.38
N ILE A 192 16.78 4.25 -1.58
CA ILE A 192 16.72 3.25 -0.50
C ILE A 192 17.67 3.63 0.63
N ARG A 193 18.86 4.11 0.31
CA ARG A 193 19.85 4.51 1.32
C ARG A 193 19.33 5.65 2.20
N VAL A 194 18.83 6.75 1.61
CA VAL A 194 18.28 7.87 2.38
C VAL A 194 17.05 7.46 3.16
N TYR A 195 16.18 6.64 2.57
CA TYR A 195 15.00 6.12 3.25
C TYR A 195 15.36 5.31 4.51
N LEU A 196 16.32 4.38 4.40
CA LEU A 196 16.77 3.58 5.54
C LEU A 196 17.53 4.43 6.59
N HIS A 197 18.30 5.43 6.15
CA HIS A 197 18.96 6.35 7.06
C HIS A 197 17.95 7.14 7.89
N LEU A 198 16.95 7.74 7.26
CA LEU A 198 15.91 8.49 7.96
C LEU A 198 15.00 7.59 8.82
N LEU A 199 14.78 6.34 8.41
CA LEU A 199 14.06 5.38 9.24
C LEU A 199 14.78 5.09 10.56
N THR A 200 16.11 5.14 10.58
CA THR A 200 16.89 4.99 11.81
C THR A 200 16.99 6.29 12.61
N GLN A 201 16.99 7.43 11.94
CA GLN A 201 17.16 8.74 12.56
C GLN A 201 15.84 9.29 13.13
N TYR A 202 14.73 9.14 12.37
CA TYR A 202 13.40 9.65 12.72
C TYR A 202 12.33 8.57 12.67
N PRO A 203 12.49 7.45 13.42
CA PRO A 203 11.56 6.31 13.34
C PRO A 203 10.13 6.69 13.73
N GLY A 204 9.95 7.61 14.68
CA GLY A 204 8.65 8.09 15.14
C GLY A 204 7.85 8.74 14.00
N ASP A 205 8.46 9.67 13.26
CA ASP A 205 7.79 10.37 12.16
C ASP A 205 7.51 9.46 10.98
N MET A 206 8.43 8.54 10.67
CA MET A 206 8.23 7.53 9.64
C MET A 206 7.07 6.58 9.97
N ILE A 207 6.97 6.12 11.20
CA ILE A 207 5.85 5.27 11.68
C ILE A 207 4.55 6.07 11.69
N ASN A 208 4.56 7.29 12.21
CA ASN A 208 3.38 8.14 12.26
C ASN A 208 2.84 8.47 10.86
N ALA A 209 3.71 8.71 9.87
CA ALA A 209 3.26 8.88 8.49
C ALA A 209 2.53 7.65 7.97
N ALA A 210 3.06 6.46 8.24
CA ALA A 210 2.43 5.21 7.84
C ALA A 210 1.09 4.97 8.55
N LEU A 211 1.01 5.27 9.85
CA LEU A 211 -0.22 5.15 10.63
C LEU A 211 -1.28 6.15 10.16
N ALA A 212 -0.91 7.41 9.92
CA ALA A 212 -1.83 8.43 9.44
C ALA A 212 -2.43 8.08 8.07
N THR A 213 -1.60 7.65 7.13
CA THR A 213 -2.07 7.23 5.79
C THR A 213 -3.00 6.00 5.85
N ASN A 214 -2.86 5.15 6.86
CA ASN A 214 -3.68 3.96 7.04
C ASN A 214 -4.75 4.10 8.16
N ALA A 215 -4.95 5.29 8.70
CA ALA A 215 -5.82 5.52 9.86
C ALA A 215 -7.24 4.98 9.64
N GLY A 216 -7.82 5.19 8.45
CA GLY A 216 -9.16 4.71 8.11
C GLY A 216 -9.30 3.18 8.10
N PHE A 217 -8.18 2.43 7.95
CA PHE A 217 -8.17 0.96 8.04
C PHE A 217 -7.91 0.47 9.46
N LEU A 218 -7.19 1.26 10.26
CA LEU A 218 -6.78 0.89 11.62
C LEU A 218 -7.85 1.21 12.65
N SER A 219 -8.74 2.16 12.37
CA SER A 219 -9.85 2.55 13.24
C SER A 219 -11.19 2.13 12.66
N PRO A 220 -11.70 0.92 12.96
CA PRO A 220 -12.96 0.42 12.40
C PRO A 220 -14.20 1.17 12.90
N PHE A 221 -14.06 1.92 13.98
CA PHE A 221 -15.15 2.64 14.63
C PHE A 221 -15.14 4.15 14.34
N ASP A 222 -14.03 4.65 13.81
CA ASP A 222 -13.89 6.05 13.47
C ASP A 222 -13.93 6.23 11.96
N THR A 223 -14.94 6.92 11.49
CA THR A 223 -15.13 7.23 10.07
C THR A 223 -14.42 8.52 9.67
N THR A 224 -13.85 9.23 10.64
CA THR A 224 -13.19 10.51 10.41
C THR A 224 -11.69 10.37 10.60
N HIS A 225 -10.93 10.61 9.55
CA HIS A 225 -9.47 10.78 9.64
C HIS A 225 -9.05 11.87 10.64
N ALA A 226 -10.01 12.67 11.07
CA ALA A 226 -9.85 13.80 11.95
C ALA A 226 -9.28 13.44 13.34
N ASP A 227 -9.63 12.28 13.90
CA ASP A 227 -9.23 11.95 15.27
C ASP A 227 -7.79 11.49 15.41
N VAL A 228 -7.25 10.76 14.44
CA VAL A 228 -5.81 10.43 14.42
C VAL A 228 -4.98 11.70 14.23
N ASN A 229 -5.51 12.63 13.46
CA ASN A 229 -4.88 13.91 13.18
C ASN A 229 -4.89 14.85 14.41
N ARG A 230 -5.90 14.74 15.25
CA ARG A 230 -6.04 15.55 16.47
C ARG A 230 -4.94 15.30 17.50
N VAL A 231 -4.42 14.09 17.56
CA VAL A 231 -3.38 13.70 18.52
C VAL A 231 -2.03 14.37 18.23
N GLU A 232 -1.78 14.73 16.98
CA GLU A 232 -0.47 15.28 16.61
C GLU A 232 -0.33 16.80 16.74
N GLY A 233 -1.43 17.53 16.88
CA GLY A 233 -1.45 18.98 17.20
C GLY A 233 -0.72 19.88 16.19
N ARG A 234 -0.42 19.40 14.97
CA ARG A 234 0.36 20.12 13.97
C ARG A 234 -0.50 20.55 12.79
N ALA A 235 -0.12 21.67 12.14
CA ALA A 235 -0.94 22.35 11.15
C ALA A 235 -1.30 21.53 9.90
N GLY A 236 -0.44 20.57 9.48
CA GLY A 236 -0.77 19.67 8.36
C GLY A 236 -1.94 18.74 8.66
N LEU A 237 -2.08 18.36 9.91
CA LEU A 237 -3.17 17.51 10.39
C LEU A 237 -4.43 18.30 10.69
N SER A 238 -4.26 19.52 11.22
CA SER A 238 -5.37 20.44 11.37
C SER A 238 -5.96 20.86 10.01
N TYR A 239 -5.19 20.84 8.91
CA TYR A 239 -5.73 21.13 7.60
C TYR A 239 -6.80 20.13 7.13
N VAL A 240 -6.56 18.85 7.27
CA VAL A 240 -7.55 17.81 6.92
C VAL A 240 -8.78 17.92 7.83
N GLN A 241 -8.55 18.11 9.11
CA GLN A 241 -9.59 18.30 10.08
C GLN A 241 -10.41 19.57 9.82
N THR A 242 -9.73 20.70 9.56
CA THR A 242 -10.37 21.98 9.28
C THR A 242 -11.19 21.91 8.00
N ARG A 243 -10.66 21.32 6.94
CA ARG A 243 -11.38 21.13 5.68
C ARG A 243 -12.63 20.25 5.87
N TRP A 244 -12.53 19.18 6.65
CA TRP A 244 -13.67 18.33 6.93
C TRP A 244 -14.72 19.05 7.80
N GLU A 245 -14.29 19.81 8.80
CA GLU A 245 -15.16 20.63 9.65
C GLU A 245 -15.81 21.75 8.83
N GLU A 246 -15.07 22.44 7.98
CA GLU A 246 -15.60 23.46 7.07
C GLU A 246 -16.65 22.88 6.11
N ASP A 247 -16.35 21.78 5.43
CA ASP A 247 -17.31 21.13 4.54
C ASP A 247 -18.56 20.68 5.29
N THR A 248 -18.40 20.08 6.45
CA THR A 248 -19.53 19.58 7.27
C THR A 248 -20.34 20.71 7.90
N LEU A 249 -19.67 21.78 8.31
CA LEU A 249 -20.30 22.94 8.93
C LEU A 249 -20.99 23.83 7.89
N ASN A 250 -20.40 23.96 6.70
CA ASN A 250 -21.03 24.63 5.56
C ASN A 250 -22.29 23.89 5.11
N ASP A 251 -22.27 22.57 5.00
CA ASP A 251 -23.44 21.74 4.67
C ASP A 251 -24.55 21.88 5.72
N ARG A 252 -24.19 22.13 6.98
CA ARG A 252 -25.15 22.37 8.07
C ARG A 252 -25.54 23.84 8.23
N GLY A 253 -24.97 24.75 7.41
CA GLY A 253 -25.23 26.17 7.50
C GLY A 253 -24.78 26.81 8.83
N ILE A 254 -23.79 26.23 9.50
CA ILE A 254 -23.30 26.65 10.82
C ILE A 254 -22.24 27.74 10.68
N TYR A 255 -21.46 27.72 9.57
CA TYR A 255 -20.59 28.82 9.20
C TYR A 255 -21.40 29.79 8.35
N LYS A 256 -21.81 30.89 8.96
CA LYS A 256 -22.20 32.11 8.25
C LYS A 256 -21.03 33.08 8.41
N ASP A 257 -20.56 33.60 7.29
CA ASP A 257 -19.57 34.68 7.22
C ASP A 257 -19.87 35.82 8.22
#